data_0b6abfba518b5d6dfb088f78fe79211e
#
_entry.id   0b6abfba518b5d6dfb088f78fe79211e
#
_cell.length_a   1.000
_cell.length_b   1.000
_cell.length_c   1.000
_cell.angle_alpha   90.00
_cell.angle_beta   90.00
_cell.angle_gamma   90.00
#
_symmetry.space_group_name_H-M   'P 1'
#
loop_
_entity.id
_entity.type
_entity.pdbx_description
1 polymer ?
#
loop_
_entity_poly.entity_id
_entity_poly.type
_entity_poly.pdbx_seq_one_letter_code
_entity_poly.pdbx_strand_id
1 'polypeptide(L)'
;MARLLPLVATHPEPPINAPLHTPNAAEAHAVVRDGRPLRVALLGYRSAPFSGGQGVYLRYLSQALMQLGHDVTVISGPPYPHLVEGVKLVQLPSLDLYSRDLWSVTREELGDSLGRKEWFSKLSGGFAEPETFGERVRDWLLDHADEFDVVHDNQTLAEGILDLQRAGLPVVTTIHHPITRDLRVALAGEPRWWWRLMIRRWHRFLGMQSRVAAQLRHIVTVSRCSAADIATDFGVRPGPLHVVRNGVGTA
;
A
#
# COMPACT_ATOMS: atom_id res chain seq x y z
N MET A 1 19.74 -28.57 -33.48
CA MET A 1 20.58 -27.38 -33.29
C MET A 1 19.71 -26.24 -32.75
N ALA A 2 19.71 -26.09 -31.43
CA ALA A 2 18.96 -25.02 -30.75
C ALA A 2 19.85 -23.78 -30.67
N ARG A 3 19.41 -22.67 -31.30
CA ARG A 3 20.06 -21.37 -31.17
C ARG A 3 19.62 -20.74 -29.85
N LEU A 4 20.57 -20.60 -28.95
CA LEU A 4 20.47 -19.75 -27.77
C LEU A 4 20.26 -18.28 -28.21
N LEU A 5 19.19 -17.66 -27.74
CA LEU A 5 18.95 -16.23 -27.87
C LEU A 5 19.96 -15.46 -27.00
N PRO A 6 20.46 -14.31 -27.43
CA PRO A 6 21.45 -13.55 -26.67
C PRO A 6 20.83 -12.95 -25.41
N LEU A 7 21.61 -12.96 -24.34
CA LEU A 7 21.32 -12.33 -23.05
C LEU A 7 20.87 -10.87 -23.25
N VAL A 8 19.83 -10.54 -22.53
CA VAL A 8 19.32 -9.17 -22.35
C VAL A 8 20.47 -8.24 -21.96
N ALA A 9 20.61 -7.14 -22.70
CA ALA A 9 21.54 -6.08 -22.38
C ALA A 9 21.35 -5.62 -20.94
N THR A 10 22.39 -5.75 -20.13
CA THR A 10 22.45 -5.19 -18.78
C THR A 10 22.44 -3.67 -18.90
N HIS A 11 21.32 -3.03 -18.55
CA HIS A 11 21.35 -1.60 -18.25
C HIS A 11 22.32 -1.41 -17.06
N PRO A 12 23.20 -0.39 -17.09
CA PRO A 12 24.05 -0.11 -15.94
C PRO A 12 23.16 0.16 -14.73
N GLU A 13 23.38 -0.59 -13.66
CA GLU A 13 22.73 -0.32 -12.39
C GLU A 13 23.06 1.12 -11.98
N PRO A 14 22.07 1.94 -11.59
CA PRO A 14 22.36 3.24 -11.04
C PRO A 14 23.24 3.06 -9.79
N PRO A 15 24.18 3.96 -9.50
CA PRO A 15 25.11 3.81 -8.39
C PRO A 15 24.32 3.67 -7.08
N ILE A 16 24.43 2.51 -6.44
CA ILE A 16 23.82 2.13 -5.16
C ILE A 16 24.29 3.05 -4.00
N ASN A 17 25.14 4.01 -4.28
CA ASN A 17 25.87 4.85 -3.33
C ASN A 17 25.33 6.25 -3.12
N ALA A 18 24.11 6.59 -3.53
CA ALA A 18 23.49 7.77 -2.94
C ALA A 18 23.20 7.46 -1.45
N PRO A 19 23.64 8.29 -0.48
CA PRO A 19 23.43 8.01 0.92
C PRO A 19 21.93 8.10 1.23
N LEU A 20 21.25 6.94 1.21
CA LEU A 20 19.93 6.81 1.80
C LEU A 20 20.13 7.00 3.30
N HIS A 21 19.56 8.06 3.84
CA HIS A 21 19.60 8.34 5.28
C HIS A 21 18.86 7.22 6.00
N THR A 22 19.59 6.32 6.63
CA THR A 22 19.07 5.37 7.62
C THR A 22 19.33 6.05 8.98
N PRO A 23 18.29 6.59 9.65
CA PRO A 23 18.50 7.14 10.98
C PRO A 23 19.06 6.03 11.87
N ASN A 24 20.11 6.35 12.62
CA ASN A 24 20.61 5.45 13.65
C ASN A 24 19.61 5.42 14.84
N ALA A 25 19.72 4.43 15.71
CA ALA A 25 18.78 4.29 16.84
C ALA A 25 18.74 5.57 17.73
N ALA A 26 19.83 6.31 17.85
CA ALA A 26 19.88 7.56 18.61
C ALA A 26 19.14 8.70 17.89
N GLU A 27 19.22 8.76 16.55
CA GLU A 27 18.44 9.72 15.74
C GLU A 27 16.95 9.38 15.75
N ALA A 28 16.58 8.10 15.73
CA ALA A 28 15.20 7.67 15.88
C ALA A 28 14.59 8.07 17.23
N HIS A 29 15.37 8.02 18.32
CA HIS A 29 14.96 8.53 19.63
C HIS A 29 14.92 10.07 19.72
N ALA A 30 15.74 10.79 18.94
CA ALA A 30 15.77 12.24 18.94
C ALA A 30 14.57 12.90 18.22
N VAL A 31 13.83 12.16 17.39
CA VAL A 31 12.69 12.69 16.61
C VAL A 31 11.37 12.70 17.39
N VAL A 32 11.30 12.07 18.55
CA VAL A 32 10.16 12.26 19.50
C VAL A 32 10.36 13.61 20.22
N ARG A 33 10.22 14.70 19.47
CA ARG A 33 10.61 16.05 19.91
C ARG A 33 9.82 16.61 21.09
N ASP A 34 8.60 16.13 21.38
CA ASP A 34 7.77 16.67 22.44
C ASP A 34 7.20 15.65 23.44
N GLY A 35 7.56 14.35 23.30
CA GLY A 35 7.11 13.31 24.23
C GLY A 35 5.59 13.04 24.27
N ARG A 36 4.81 13.73 23.42
CA ARG A 36 3.37 13.51 23.41
C ARG A 36 3.00 12.30 22.52
N PRO A 37 2.02 11.50 22.94
CA PRO A 37 1.44 10.48 22.10
C PRO A 37 0.90 11.07 20.80
N LEU A 38 1.13 10.39 19.67
CA LEU A 38 0.52 10.72 18.40
C LEU A 38 -0.74 9.89 18.21
N ARG A 39 -1.75 10.48 17.59
CA ARG A 39 -2.96 9.80 17.12
C ARG A 39 -2.72 9.36 15.66
N VAL A 40 -2.57 8.07 15.46
CA VAL A 40 -2.16 7.49 14.16
C VAL A 40 -3.33 6.78 13.49
N ALA A 41 -3.70 7.23 12.28
CA ALA A 41 -4.58 6.48 11.38
C ALA A 41 -3.72 5.54 10.51
N LEU A 42 -3.79 4.23 10.74
CA LEU A 42 -3.04 3.22 10.01
C LEU A 42 -3.95 2.52 9.00
N LEU A 43 -3.68 2.68 7.69
CA LEU A 43 -4.58 2.26 6.62
C LEU A 43 -4.19 0.92 6.01
N GLY A 44 -5.18 0.11 5.65
CA GLY A 44 -4.98 -1.12 4.89
C GLY A 44 -6.18 -1.47 4.02
N TYR A 45 -6.05 -1.39 2.70
CA TYR A 45 -7.17 -1.70 1.81
C TYR A 45 -7.59 -3.19 1.85
N ARG A 46 -6.66 -4.07 2.20
CA ARG A 46 -6.85 -5.50 2.47
C ARG A 46 -5.92 -5.95 3.57
N SER A 47 -6.46 -6.48 4.65
CA SER A 47 -5.68 -6.78 5.84
C SER A 47 -5.90 -8.22 6.33
N ALA A 48 -5.90 -9.19 5.39
CA ALA A 48 -6.06 -10.60 5.71
C ALA A 48 -5.09 -11.04 6.83
N PRO A 49 -5.60 -11.59 7.93
CA PRO A 49 -4.77 -11.87 9.09
C PRO A 49 -3.79 -13.03 8.90
N PHE A 50 -4.09 -13.94 7.95
CA PHE A 50 -3.36 -15.20 7.75
C PHE A 50 -2.75 -15.35 6.36
N SER A 51 -3.02 -14.43 5.43
CA SER A 51 -2.52 -14.51 4.05
C SER A 51 -2.08 -13.15 3.54
N GLY A 52 -0.97 -13.13 2.80
CA GLY A 52 -0.38 -11.87 2.33
C GLY A 52 0.28 -11.08 3.47
N GLY A 53 1.38 -10.44 3.24
CA GLY A 53 2.16 -9.76 4.30
C GLY A 53 1.48 -8.52 4.90
N GLN A 54 0.49 -7.92 4.23
CA GLN A 54 -0.07 -6.61 4.62
C GLN A 54 -0.82 -6.65 5.95
N GLY A 55 -1.69 -7.62 6.17
CA GLY A 55 -2.44 -7.73 7.43
C GLY A 55 -1.54 -8.07 8.62
N VAL A 56 -0.55 -8.93 8.40
CA VAL A 56 0.48 -9.26 9.40
C VAL A 56 1.32 -8.03 9.74
N TYR A 57 1.74 -7.25 8.74
CA TYR A 57 2.48 -6.01 8.94
C TYR A 57 1.67 -4.99 9.75
N LEU A 58 0.39 -4.77 9.41
CA LEU A 58 -0.50 -3.86 10.14
C LEU A 58 -0.64 -4.26 11.61
N ARG A 59 -0.80 -5.55 11.89
CA ARG A 59 -0.89 -6.06 13.25
C ARG A 59 0.35 -5.74 14.07
N TYR A 60 1.54 -6.06 13.55
CA TYR A 60 2.79 -5.81 14.27
C TYR A 60 3.13 -4.33 14.37
N LEU A 61 2.89 -3.55 13.32
CA LEU A 61 3.13 -2.11 13.34
C LEU A 61 2.20 -1.40 14.34
N SER A 62 0.90 -1.72 14.33
CA SER A 62 -0.06 -1.13 15.27
C SER A 62 0.29 -1.48 16.72
N GLN A 63 0.70 -2.72 16.98
CA GLN A 63 1.17 -3.16 18.30
C GLN A 63 2.43 -2.39 18.73
N ALA A 64 3.41 -2.25 17.85
CA ALA A 64 4.65 -1.55 18.16
C ALA A 64 4.42 -0.06 18.43
N LEU A 65 3.59 0.60 17.63
CA LEU A 65 3.22 2.01 17.84
C LEU A 65 2.48 2.22 19.15
N MET A 66 1.55 1.32 19.50
CA MET A 66 0.86 1.35 20.80
C MET A 66 1.83 1.15 21.98
N GLN A 67 2.79 0.21 21.86
CA GLN A 67 3.83 0.01 22.88
C GLN A 67 4.75 1.21 23.06
N LEU A 68 4.92 2.03 22.02
CA LEU A 68 5.63 3.31 22.06
C LEU A 68 4.77 4.46 22.65
N GLY A 69 3.54 4.17 23.06
CA GLY A 69 2.64 5.11 23.71
C GLY A 69 1.76 5.93 22.77
N HIS A 70 1.67 5.56 21.49
CA HIS A 70 0.78 6.22 20.51
C HIS A 70 -0.64 5.67 20.57
N ASP A 71 -1.64 6.51 20.25
CA ASP A 71 -3.04 6.07 20.03
C ASP A 71 -3.21 5.67 18.57
N VAL A 72 -3.50 4.37 18.34
CA VAL A 72 -3.52 3.80 16.99
C VAL A 72 -4.93 3.36 16.63
N THR A 73 -5.43 3.88 15.52
CA THR A 73 -6.67 3.43 14.89
C THR A 73 -6.32 2.82 13.52
N VAL A 74 -6.60 1.53 13.36
CA VAL A 74 -6.49 0.86 12.07
C VAL A 74 -7.79 1.06 11.31
N ILE A 75 -7.69 1.56 10.08
CA ILE A 75 -8.81 1.74 9.16
C ILE A 75 -8.62 0.76 8.01
N SER A 76 -9.50 -0.22 7.89
CA SER A 76 -9.29 -1.33 6.96
C SER A 76 -10.51 -1.64 6.11
N GLY A 77 -10.24 -2.03 4.84
CA GLY A 77 -11.17 -2.80 4.02
C GLY A 77 -11.07 -4.30 4.33
N PRO A 78 -12.08 -5.09 3.89
CA PRO A 78 -12.07 -6.54 4.08
C PRO A 78 -11.01 -7.25 3.20
N PRO A 79 -10.52 -8.44 3.60
CA PRO A 79 -10.75 -9.05 4.91
C PRO A 79 -10.06 -8.27 6.02
N TYR A 80 -10.74 -8.11 7.15
CA TYR A 80 -10.27 -7.27 8.24
C TYR A 80 -9.14 -7.93 9.04
N PRO A 81 -8.21 -7.13 9.63
CA PRO A 81 -7.10 -7.67 10.39
C PRO A 81 -7.52 -8.19 11.77
N HIS A 82 -6.76 -9.13 12.30
CA HIS A 82 -6.81 -9.48 13.73
C HIS A 82 -5.78 -8.61 14.47
N LEU A 83 -6.29 -7.64 15.22
CA LEU A 83 -5.47 -6.70 15.98
C LEU A 83 -5.29 -7.16 17.43
N VAL A 84 -4.26 -6.60 18.09
CA VAL A 84 -4.06 -6.78 19.53
C VAL A 84 -5.04 -5.91 20.31
N GLU A 85 -5.33 -6.31 21.55
CA GLU A 85 -6.18 -5.53 22.45
C GLU A 85 -5.65 -4.11 22.64
N GLY A 86 -6.55 -3.13 22.66
CA GLY A 86 -6.22 -1.70 22.78
C GLY A 86 -6.06 -0.95 21.45
N VAL A 87 -5.90 -1.64 20.31
CA VAL A 87 -5.90 -0.99 18.98
C VAL A 87 -7.32 -0.90 18.46
N LYS A 88 -7.74 0.32 18.10
CA LYS A 88 -9.08 0.57 17.52
C LYS A 88 -9.13 0.10 16.07
N LEU A 89 -10.29 -0.42 15.64
CA LEU A 89 -10.54 -0.82 14.24
C LEU A 89 -11.76 -0.10 13.68
N VAL A 90 -11.55 0.62 12.59
CA VAL A 90 -12.61 1.16 11.73
C VAL A 90 -12.71 0.28 10.50
N GLN A 91 -13.88 -0.30 10.27
CA GLN A 91 -14.15 -1.17 9.15
C GLN A 91 -14.84 -0.39 8.02
N LEU A 92 -14.14 -0.20 6.91
CA LEU A 92 -14.74 0.38 5.71
C LEU A 92 -15.27 -0.74 4.81
N PRO A 93 -16.47 -0.58 4.23
CA PRO A 93 -17.06 -1.61 3.40
C PRO A 93 -16.30 -1.80 2.08
N SER A 94 -16.37 -2.97 1.51
CA SER A 94 -16.00 -3.33 0.14
C SER A 94 -16.69 -4.64 -0.20
N LEU A 95 -16.86 -4.94 -1.48
CA LEU A 95 -17.47 -6.21 -1.91
C LEU A 95 -16.55 -7.41 -1.69
N ASP A 96 -15.27 -7.20 -1.38
CA ASP A 96 -14.25 -8.25 -1.23
C ASP A 96 -14.26 -9.30 -2.36
N LEU A 97 -14.33 -8.82 -3.60
CA LEU A 97 -14.45 -9.67 -4.79
C LEU A 97 -13.16 -10.47 -5.11
N TYR A 98 -12.11 -10.27 -4.35
CA TYR A 98 -10.95 -11.15 -4.40
C TYR A 98 -11.22 -12.50 -3.72
N SER A 99 -11.99 -12.48 -2.62
CA SER A 99 -12.30 -13.65 -1.79
C SER A 99 -13.71 -14.21 -2.06
N ARG A 100 -14.61 -13.41 -2.64
CA ARG A 100 -16.01 -13.77 -2.91
C ARG A 100 -16.27 -13.99 -4.40
N ASP A 101 -17.29 -14.82 -4.68
CA ASP A 101 -17.82 -14.98 -6.02
C ASP A 101 -18.55 -13.71 -6.48
N LEU A 102 -18.32 -13.29 -7.71
CA LEU A 102 -18.97 -12.14 -8.33
C LEU A 102 -20.51 -12.20 -8.29
N TRP A 103 -21.06 -13.40 -8.39
CA TRP A 103 -22.51 -13.61 -8.40
C TRP A 103 -23.15 -13.72 -7.02
N SER A 104 -22.34 -13.71 -5.95
CA SER A 104 -22.83 -13.69 -4.57
C SER A 104 -23.19 -12.29 -4.07
N VAL A 105 -22.94 -11.24 -4.88
CA VAL A 105 -23.20 -9.85 -4.54
C VAL A 105 -24.70 -9.56 -4.59
N THR A 106 -25.23 -8.96 -3.54
CA THR A 106 -26.64 -8.62 -3.41
C THR A 106 -26.97 -7.28 -4.10
N ARG A 107 -28.26 -7.06 -4.37
CA ARG A 107 -28.72 -5.78 -4.93
C ARG A 107 -28.50 -4.59 -3.99
N GLU A 108 -28.54 -4.83 -2.68
CA GLU A 108 -28.30 -3.82 -1.67
C GLU A 108 -26.83 -3.36 -1.70
N GLU A 109 -25.87 -4.30 -1.76
CA GLU A 109 -24.45 -4.01 -1.92
C GLU A 109 -24.14 -3.23 -3.21
N LEU A 110 -24.92 -3.44 -4.27
CA LEU A 110 -24.84 -2.67 -5.52
C LEU A 110 -25.56 -1.31 -5.43
N GLY A 111 -26.22 -0.99 -4.34
CA GLY A 111 -26.76 0.35 -4.08
C GLY A 111 -25.67 1.40 -3.95
N ASP A 112 -24.50 1.03 -3.42
CA ASP A 112 -23.32 1.89 -3.35
C ASP A 112 -22.64 2.06 -4.71
N SER A 113 -22.26 3.29 -5.06
CA SER A 113 -21.59 3.61 -6.33
C SER A 113 -20.21 2.97 -6.42
N LEU A 114 -19.48 2.91 -5.32
CA LEU A 114 -18.14 2.30 -5.25
C LEU A 114 -18.24 0.77 -5.30
N GLY A 115 -19.25 0.19 -4.68
CA GLY A 115 -19.57 -1.23 -4.83
C GLY A 115 -19.87 -1.60 -6.29
N ARG A 116 -20.67 -0.80 -7.01
CA ARG A 116 -20.87 -1.00 -8.46
C ARG A 116 -19.56 -0.92 -9.24
N LYS A 117 -18.69 0.04 -8.92
CA LYS A 117 -17.37 0.19 -9.56
C LYS A 117 -16.50 -1.05 -9.34
N GLU A 118 -16.47 -1.61 -8.13
CA GLU A 118 -15.78 -2.86 -7.82
C GLU A 118 -16.34 -4.03 -8.65
N TRP A 119 -17.67 -4.18 -8.69
CA TRP A 119 -18.35 -5.24 -9.41
C TRP A 119 -18.08 -5.21 -10.91
N PHE A 120 -18.27 -4.05 -11.56
CA PHE A 120 -17.99 -3.89 -12.99
C PHE A 120 -16.51 -4.04 -13.32
N SER A 121 -15.62 -3.57 -12.43
CA SER A 121 -14.19 -3.79 -12.59
C SER A 121 -13.86 -5.28 -12.60
N LYS A 122 -14.36 -6.03 -11.62
CA LYS A 122 -14.15 -7.48 -11.53
C LYS A 122 -14.75 -8.23 -12.72
N LEU A 123 -15.98 -7.89 -13.13
CA LEU A 123 -16.65 -8.48 -14.30
C LEU A 123 -15.81 -8.32 -15.58
N SER A 124 -15.11 -7.19 -15.73
CA SER A 124 -14.21 -6.92 -16.86
C SER A 124 -12.76 -7.39 -16.63
N GLY A 125 -12.49 -8.19 -15.58
CA GLY A 125 -11.17 -8.70 -15.25
C GLY A 125 -10.22 -7.67 -14.62
N GLY A 126 -10.75 -6.60 -14.05
CA GLY A 126 -9.97 -5.58 -13.34
C GLY A 126 -9.92 -5.79 -11.82
N PHE A 127 -9.21 -4.89 -11.14
CA PHE A 127 -9.06 -4.87 -9.70
C PHE A 127 -9.15 -3.42 -9.21
N ALA A 128 -10.33 -3.01 -8.70
CA ALA A 128 -10.61 -1.64 -8.29
C ALA A 128 -10.51 -1.42 -6.77
N GLU A 129 -10.35 -2.47 -5.98
CA GLU A 129 -10.36 -2.37 -4.51
C GLU A 129 -9.41 -1.31 -3.93
N PRO A 130 -8.14 -1.15 -4.40
CA PRO A 130 -7.30 -0.08 -3.87
C PRO A 130 -7.85 1.31 -4.15
N GLU A 131 -8.45 1.52 -5.33
CA GLU A 131 -9.03 2.81 -5.75
C GLU A 131 -10.25 3.15 -4.91
N THR A 132 -11.21 2.22 -4.81
CA THR A 132 -12.46 2.43 -4.05
C THR A 132 -12.22 2.55 -2.55
N PHE A 133 -11.27 1.78 -2.00
CA PHE A 133 -10.84 1.97 -0.62
C PHE A 133 -10.25 3.36 -0.42
N GLY A 134 -9.40 3.83 -1.33
CA GLY A 134 -8.83 5.17 -1.26
C GLY A 134 -9.88 6.28 -1.25
N GLU A 135 -10.97 6.14 -2.04
CA GLU A 135 -12.08 7.06 -2.04
C GLU A 135 -12.85 7.03 -0.70
N ARG A 136 -13.18 5.83 -0.19
CA ARG A 136 -13.88 5.68 1.10
C ARG A 136 -13.07 6.20 2.28
N VAL A 137 -11.78 5.89 2.34
CA VAL A 137 -10.92 6.32 3.45
C VAL A 137 -10.65 7.82 3.39
N ARG A 138 -10.55 8.42 2.19
CA ARG A 138 -10.45 9.86 2.03
C ARG A 138 -11.68 10.54 2.64
N ASP A 139 -12.89 10.14 2.25
CA ASP A 139 -14.12 10.76 2.70
C ASP A 139 -14.26 10.60 4.22
N TRP A 140 -14.02 9.42 4.75
CA TRP A 140 -14.05 9.17 6.19
C TRP A 140 -13.02 10.01 6.96
N LEU A 141 -11.77 10.08 6.51
CA LEU A 141 -10.71 10.83 7.19
C LEU A 141 -10.88 12.34 7.06
N LEU A 142 -11.50 12.86 6.01
CA LEU A 142 -11.81 14.30 5.91
C LEU A 142 -12.86 14.70 6.94
N ASP A 143 -13.83 13.84 7.24
CA ASP A 143 -14.83 14.06 8.27
C ASP A 143 -14.28 13.92 9.71
N HIS A 144 -13.12 13.28 9.88
CA HIS A 144 -12.47 12.99 11.16
C HIS A 144 -11.02 13.54 11.24
N ALA A 145 -10.71 14.58 10.45
CA ALA A 145 -9.33 15.04 10.25
C ALA A 145 -8.66 15.55 11.54
N ASP A 146 -9.42 16.11 12.46
CA ASP A 146 -8.97 16.61 13.76
C ASP A 146 -8.69 15.51 14.80
N GLU A 147 -9.09 14.27 14.51
CA GLU A 147 -8.83 13.12 15.38
C GLU A 147 -7.43 12.52 15.20
N PHE A 148 -6.72 12.88 14.13
CA PHE A 148 -5.43 12.25 13.78
C PHE A 148 -4.31 13.27 13.58
N ASP A 149 -3.12 12.92 14.08
CA ASP A 149 -1.90 13.69 13.90
C ASP A 149 -1.12 13.22 12.66
N VAL A 150 -1.32 11.96 12.23
CA VAL A 150 -0.67 11.37 11.06
C VAL A 150 -1.51 10.26 10.45
N VAL A 151 -1.50 10.17 9.13
CA VAL A 151 -2.08 9.09 8.34
C VAL A 151 -0.95 8.23 7.78
N HIS A 152 -0.94 6.94 8.09
CA HIS A 152 0.03 5.99 7.59
C HIS A 152 -0.63 5.01 6.63
N ASP A 153 -0.43 5.20 5.34
CA ASP A 153 -0.93 4.32 4.28
C ASP A 153 -0.03 3.08 4.10
N ASN A 154 -0.62 1.89 4.13
CA ASN A 154 0.09 0.65 3.87
C ASN A 154 -0.12 0.19 2.43
N GLN A 155 0.61 0.84 1.51
CA GLN A 155 0.68 0.51 0.08
C GLN A 155 -0.67 0.50 -0.67
N THR A 156 -1.65 1.31 -0.25
CA THR A 156 -2.87 1.51 -1.04
C THR A 156 -2.55 2.28 -2.31
N LEU A 157 -1.83 3.40 -2.17
CA LEU A 157 -1.37 4.25 -3.28
C LEU A 157 -2.53 4.69 -4.20
N ALA A 158 -3.67 5.01 -3.61
CA ALA A 158 -4.84 5.54 -4.33
C ALA A 158 -4.83 7.06 -4.40
N GLU A 159 -5.54 7.64 -5.39
CA GLU A 159 -5.66 9.10 -5.52
C GLU A 159 -6.22 9.75 -4.25
N GLY A 160 -7.16 9.09 -3.52
CA GLY A 160 -7.67 9.56 -2.24
C GLY A 160 -6.58 9.82 -1.19
N ILE A 161 -5.47 9.08 -1.22
CA ILE A 161 -4.32 9.32 -0.33
C ILE A 161 -3.62 10.65 -0.66
N LEU A 162 -3.51 10.98 -1.95
CA LEU A 162 -3.01 12.30 -2.37
C LEU A 162 -3.97 13.43 -1.97
N ASP A 163 -5.26 13.20 -2.03
CA ASP A 163 -6.26 14.20 -1.65
C ASP A 163 -6.16 14.51 -0.15
N LEU A 164 -5.94 13.51 0.71
CA LEU A 164 -5.65 13.72 2.13
C LEU A 164 -4.38 14.58 2.33
N GLN A 165 -3.29 14.27 1.61
CA GLN A 165 -2.07 15.08 1.63
C GLN A 165 -2.31 16.53 1.15
N ARG A 166 -3.13 16.73 0.11
CA ARG A 166 -3.51 18.05 -0.42
C ARG A 166 -4.38 18.83 0.55
N ALA A 167 -5.25 18.14 1.29
CA ALA A 167 -6.06 18.72 2.37
C ALA A 167 -5.25 19.12 3.60
N GLY A 168 -3.95 18.80 3.64
CA GLY A 168 -3.05 19.21 4.71
C GLY A 168 -2.81 18.17 5.80
N LEU A 169 -3.38 16.97 5.70
CA LEU A 169 -3.07 15.89 6.63
C LEU A 169 -1.63 15.40 6.41
N PRO A 170 -0.86 15.19 7.48
CA PRO A 170 0.46 14.54 7.38
C PRO A 170 0.30 13.08 6.93
N VAL A 171 0.77 12.77 5.73
CA VAL A 171 0.68 11.42 5.15
C VAL A 171 2.05 10.79 5.01
N VAL A 172 2.19 9.57 5.51
CA VAL A 172 3.34 8.67 5.29
C VAL A 172 2.83 7.42 4.61
N THR A 173 3.52 6.94 3.58
CA THR A 173 3.12 5.69 2.91
C THR A 173 4.25 4.68 2.96
N THR A 174 3.96 3.48 3.44
CA THR A 174 4.88 2.34 3.29
C THR A 174 4.63 1.64 1.95
N ILE A 175 5.70 1.48 1.17
CA ILE A 175 5.71 0.67 -0.06
C ILE A 175 6.67 -0.49 0.17
N HIS A 176 6.15 -1.72 0.25
CA HIS A 176 6.97 -2.92 0.49
C HIS A 176 7.79 -3.28 -0.74
N HIS A 177 7.12 -3.32 -1.90
CA HIS A 177 7.74 -3.51 -3.21
C HIS A 177 6.77 -3.07 -4.31
N PRO A 178 7.25 -2.63 -5.48
CA PRO A 178 6.38 -2.35 -6.62
C PRO A 178 5.89 -3.68 -7.24
N ILE A 179 4.57 -3.82 -7.39
CA ILE A 179 3.93 -4.98 -8.02
C ILE A 179 4.20 -5.01 -9.56
N THR A 180 4.81 -3.99 -10.10
CA THR A 180 5.24 -3.89 -11.50
C THR A 180 6.16 -5.04 -11.92
N ARG A 181 6.99 -5.54 -11.00
CA ARG A 181 7.86 -6.70 -11.23
C ARG A 181 7.05 -7.97 -11.44
N ASP A 182 6.01 -8.17 -10.62
CA ASP A 182 5.11 -9.32 -10.73
C ASP A 182 4.37 -9.29 -12.06
N LEU A 183 3.91 -8.11 -12.50
CA LEU A 183 3.32 -7.91 -13.83
C LEU A 183 4.29 -8.30 -14.95
N ARG A 184 5.56 -7.89 -14.89
CA ARG A 184 6.57 -8.24 -15.91
C ARG A 184 6.78 -9.75 -15.97
N VAL A 185 6.92 -10.42 -14.82
CA VAL A 185 7.08 -11.86 -14.73
C VAL A 185 5.85 -12.61 -15.28
N ALA A 186 4.64 -12.19 -14.87
CA ALA A 186 3.39 -12.78 -15.35
C ALA A 186 3.23 -12.65 -16.87
N LEU A 187 3.60 -11.50 -17.43
CA LEU A 187 3.55 -11.28 -18.89
C LEU A 187 4.63 -12.07 -19.63
N ALA A 188 5.81 -12.24 -19.05
CA ALA A 188 6.90 -13.00 -19.69
C ALA A 188 6.58 -14.50 -19.77
N GLY A 189 5.91 -15.03 -18.73
CA GLY A 189 5.53 -16.45 -18.66
C GLY A 189 4.27 -16.82 -19.43
N GLU A 190 3.46 -15.86 -19.94
CA GLU A 190 2.20 -16.14 -20.60
C GLU A 190 2.31 -16.02 -22.14
N PRO A 191 2.20 -17.14 -22.90
CA PRO A 191 2.32 -17.13 -24.36
C PRO A 191 1.05 -16.65 -25.06
N ARG A 192 -0.12 -16.78 -24.43
CA ARG A 192 -1.43 -16.50 -25.05
C ARG A 192 -1.73 -15.00 -25.00
N TRP A 193 -1.90 -14.37 -26.15
CA TRP A 193 -2.09 -12.92 -26.25
C TRP A 193 -3.33 -12.41 -25.50
N TRP A 194 -4.46 -13.15 -25.50
CA TRP A 194 -5.69 -12.75 -24.77
C TRP A 194 -5.51 -12.80 -23.25
N TRP A 195 -4.76 -13.79 -22.71
CA TRP A 195 -4.41 -13.83 -21.29
C TRP A 195 -3.48 -12.68 -20.92
N ARG A 196 -2.54 -12.31 -21.80
CA ARG A 196 -1.70 -11.11 -21.60
C ARG A 196 -2.54 -9.83 -21.50
N LEU A 197 -3.66 -9.72 -22.28
CA LEU A 197 -4.61 -8.60 -22.15
C LEU A 197 -5.32 -8.63 -20.79
N MET A 198 -5.76 -9.80 -20.33
CA MET A 198 -6.38 -9.95 -19.01
C MET A 198 -5.42 -9.61 -17.88
N ILE A 199 -4.17 -10.08 -17.95
CA ILE A 199 -3.11 -9.74 -16.98
C ILE A 199 -2.90 -8.21 -16.94
N ARG A 200 -2.80 -7.53 -18.10
CA ARG A 200 -2.68 -6.08 -18.16
C ARG A 200 -3.92 -5.38 -17.61
N ARG A 201 -5.11 -5.90 -17.91
CA ARG A 201 -6.38 -5.36 -17.41
C ARG A 201 -6.44 -5.44 -15.89
N TRP A 202 -6.09 -6.59 -15.31
CA TRP A 202 -5.99 -6.78 -13.86
C TRP A 202 -5.04 -5.76 -13.21
N HIS A 203 -3.84 -5.58 -13.77
CA HIS A 203 -2.80 -4.73 -13.23
C HIS A 203 -2.94 -3.24 -13.61
N ARG A 204 -4.07 -2.82 -14.19
CA ARG A 204 -4.26 -1.41 -14.60
C ARG A 204 -4.15 -0.43 -13.43
N PHE A 205 -4.47 -0.85 -12.22
CA PHE A 205 -4.33 -0.03 -11.01
C PHE A 205 -2.87 0.40 -10.73
N LEU A 206 -1.86 -0.32 -11.23
CA LEU A 206 -0.45 0.05 -11.10
C LEU A 206 -0.14 1.42 -11.73
N GLY A 207 -0.84 1.81 -12.79
CA GLY A 207 -0.70 3.14 -13.37
C GLY A 207 -1.15 4.25 -12.42
N MET A 208 -2.19 4.01 -11.62
CA MET A 208 -2.60 4.90 -10.53
C MET A 208 -1.53 4.90 -9.42
N GLN A 209 -1.12 3.74 -8.96
CA GLN A 209 -0.13 3.62 -7.87
C GLN A 209 1.19 4.34 -8.21
N SER A 210 1.68 4.20 -9.45
CA SER A 210 2.89 4.89 -9.91
C SER A 210 2.72 6.42 -9.89
N ARG A 211 1.59 6.94 -10.41
CA ARG A 211 1.32 8.39 -10.40
C ARG A 211 1.20 8.94 -8.99
N VAL A 212 0.55 8.20 -8.10
CA VAL A 212 0.38 8.57 -6.68
C VAL A 212 1.73 8.57 -5.97
N ALA A 213 2.48 7.48 -6.05
CA ALA A 213 3.79 7.35 -5.41
C ALA A 213 4.75 8.48 -5.80
N ALA A 214 4.77 8.88 -7.08
CA ALA A 214 5.64 9.97 -7.56
C ALA A 214 5.32 11.35 -6.95
N GLN A 215 4.13 11.52 -6.34
CA GLN A 215 3.66 12.79 -5.75
C GLN A 215 3.62 12.79 -4.22
N LEU A 216 3.82 11.63 -3.59
CA LEU A 216 3.88 11.54 -2.13
C LEU A 216 5.13 12.24 -1.58
N ARG A 217 4.97 12.87 -0.42
CA ARG A 217 6.04 13.62 0.26
C ARG A 217 6.90 12.76 1.16
N HIS A 218 6.31 11.69 1.74
CA HIS A 218 7.01 10.81 2.67
C HIS A 218 6.67 9.36 2.35
N ILE A 219 7.69 8.62 1.92
CA ILE A 219 7.59 7.21 1.57
C ILE A 219 8.58 6.43 2.41
N VAL A 220 8.10 5.36 3.01
CA VAL A 220 8.91 4.37 3.73
C VAL A 220 8.95 3.09 2.91
N THR A 221 10.12 2.46 2.85
CA THR A 221 10.26 1.12 2.29
C THR A 221 11.16 0.24 3.15
N VAL A 222 11.04 -1.07 2.96
CA VAL A 222 11.62 -2.07 3.87
C VAL A 222 13.06 -2.46 3.56
N SER A 223 13.57 -2.08 2.38
CA SER A 223 14.94 -2.43 1.97
C SER A 223 15.50 -1.47 0.92
N ARG A 224 16.84 -1.45 0.78
CA ARG A 224 17.51 -0.69 -0.29
C ARG A 224 17.15 -1.21 -1.68
N CYS A 225 16.95 -2.52 -1.83
CA CYS A 225 16.51 -3.12 -3.08
C CYS A 225 15.11 -2.61 -3.47
N SER A 226 14.15 -2.66 -2.52
CA SER A 226 12.83 -2.09 -2.76
C SER A 226 12.86 -0.60 -3.06
N ALA A 227 13.77 0.17 -2.43
CA ALA A 227 13.94 1.58 -2.71
C ALA A 227 14.40 1.84 -4.17
N ALA A 228 15.35 1.05 -4.66
CA ALA A 228 15.82 1.12 -6.04
C ALA A 228 14.69 0.77 -7.04
N ASP A 229 13.94 -0.29 -6.76
CA ASP A 229 12.79 -0.71 -7.58
C ASP A 229 11.68 0.36 -7.58
N ILE A 230 11.37 0.98 -6.44
CA ILE A 230 10.37 2.06 -6.31
C ILE A 230 10.81 3.29 -7.11
N ALA A 231 12.07 3.69 -6.99
CA ALA A 231 12.61 4.82 -7.74
C ALA A 231 12.52 4.58 -9.26
N THR A 232 12.86 3.37 -9.71
CA THR A 232 12.87 3.00 -11.14
C THR A 232 11.46 2.81 -11.69
N ASP A 233 10.62 2.04 -11.00
CA ASP A 233 9.33 1.59 -11.54
C ASP A 233 8.20 2.63 -11.32
N PHE A 234 8.27 3.40 -10.23
CA PHE A 234 7.27 4.43 -9.91
C PHE A 234 7.76 5.85 -10.16
N GLY A 235 9.02 6.04 -10.55
CA GLY A 235 9.59 7.37 -10.81
C GLY A 235 9.70 8.23 -9.55
N VAL A 236 9.79 7.62 -8.38
CA VAL A 236 9.91 8.33 -7.10
C VAL A 236 11.32 8.92 -6.97
N ARG A 237 11.39 10.22 -6.62
CA ARG A 237 12.68 10.87 -6.35
C ARG A 237 13.30 10.36 -5.05
N PRO A 238 14.64 10.40 -4.89
CA PRO A 238 15.30 9.90 -3.68
C PRO A 238 14.90 10.64 -2.39
N GLY A 239 14.61 11.96 -2.44
CA GLY A 239 14.36 12.79 -1.27
C GLY A 239 13.21 12.33 -0.36
N PRO A 240 12.02 11.99 -0.89
CA PRO A 240 10.90 11.50 -0.08
C PRO A 240 11.03 10.05 0.40
N LEU A 241 12.02 9.28 -0.07
CA LEU A 241 12.10 7.83 0.11
C LEU A 241 13.06 7.46 1.24
N HIS A 242 12.54 6.83 2.28
CA HIS A 242 13.27 6.40 3.47
C HIS A 242 13.26 4.89 3.62
N VAL A 243 14.39 4.29 4.00
CA VAL A 243 14.48 2.86 4.24
C VAL A 243 14.38 2.56 5.74
N VAL A 244 13.29 1.90 6.12
CA VAL A 244 13.06 1.40 7.49
C VAL A 244 12.84 -0.10 7.40
N ARG A 245 13.78 -0.88 7.94
CA ARG A 245 13.70 -2.35 7.88
C ARG A 245 12.61 -2.88 8.79
N ASN A 246 11.94 -3.95 8.34
CA ASN A 246 11.01 -4.66 9.20
C ASN A 246 11.76 -5.26 10.40
N GLY A 247 11.21 -5.05 11.59
CA GLY A 247 11.63 -5.75 12.78
C GLY A 247 11.13 -7.20 12.77
N VAL A 248 11.86 -8.09 13.43
CA VAL A 248 11.41 -9.45 13.73
C VAL A 248 11.35 -9.58 15.24
N GLY A 249 10.25 -10.16 15.78
CA GLY A 249 10.18 -10.52 17.19
C GLY A 249 11.20 -11.61 17.47
N THR A 250 12.15 -11.33 18.33
CA THR A 250 12.97 -12.37 18.96
C THR A 250 12.19 -12.87 20.17
N ALA A 251 11.61 -14.09 20.05
CA ALA A 251 11.01 -14.79 21.18
C ALA A 251 12.10 -15.22 22.17
#